data_114b40e13fc676a7b932c07cd389cc7b
#
_entry.id   114b40e13fc676a7b932c07cd389cc7b
#
_cell.length_a   1.000
_cell.length_b   1.000
_cell.length_c   1.000
_cell.angle_alpha   90.00
_cell.angle_beta   90.00
_cell.angle_gamma   90.00
#
_symmetry.space_group_name_H-M   'P 1'
#
loop_
_entity.id
_entity.type
_entity.pdbx_description
1 polymer ?
#
loop_
_entity_poly.entity_id
_entity_poly.type
_entity_poly.pdbx_seq_one_letter_code
_entity_poly.pdbx_strand_id
1 'polypeptide(L)'
;MKSLVKYFIIGFKEIFSNKILIISLSVVNLFLISGVVYKAANNKKELNKYEDLKSQITEKMETKLVIEENSSSDSEAHGVTKITNCLKKSIPKEELSDNLLNIGKQIEDAMNASNLNFAFKYKDLYTGFSLSYNANQPIFAASTIKAPEAIYIYEEAEKGNINLDEVLTYTSNYYSEGTGVLKNTAFNKNYTIRQLVGYSVIHSDNAAHLMLNNRYQVQNIREYWQNKGTTSIYKTNSPWGNLSANDAAIYMEELYNYYLTNTSNSNELINYFKSAWKVISAPNGITIANKSGWSDNSLHDAAIVFDDNPYVLVILSSRGYTEYTSYFNQISNLVYDFHHAYWDEKINRCTNISE
;
A
#
# COMPACT_ATOMS: atom_id res chain seq x y z
N MET A 1 -19.73 -0.22 21.31
CA MET A 1 -18.72 0.22 20.36
C MET A 1 -18.44 1.74 20.35
N LYS A 2 -19.43 2.62 20.21
CA LYS A 2 -19.18 4.10 20.18
C LYS A 2 -18.62 4.71 21.49
N SER A 3 -18.80 4.10 22.66
CA SER A 3 -18.29 4.63 23.93
C SER A 3 -16.81 4.26 24.17
N LEU A 4 -16.38 3.08 23.76
CA LEU A 4 -14.97 2.62 23.89
C LEU A 4 -14.00 3.47 23.06
N VAL A 5 -14.40 3.84 21.84
CA VAL A 5 -13.59 4.70 20.96
C VAL A 5 -13.37 6.10 21.57
N LYS A 6 -14.37 6.62 22.32
CA LYS A 6 -14.28 7.96 22.94
C LYS A 6 -13.29 7.99 24.12
N TYR A 7 -13.20 6.92 24.89
CA TYR A 7 -12.21 6.80 25.98
C TYR A 7 -10.79 6.56 25.46
N PHE A 8 -10.67 5.86 24.33
CA PHE A 8 -9.40 5.64 23.65
C PHE A 8 -8.79 6.96 23.13
N ILE A 9 -9.61 7.84 22.56
CA ILE A 9 -9.17 9.15 22.03
C ILE A 9 -8.81 10.14 23.14
N ILE A 10 -9.45 10.07 24.30
CA ILE A 10 -9.16 10.97 25.44
C ILE A 10 -7.85 10.56 26.13
N GLY A 11 -7.59 9.25 26.30
CA GLY A 11 -6.32 8.75 26.83
C GLY A 11 -5.13 9.12 25.91
N PHE A 12 -5.34 9.19 24.62
CA PHE A 12 -4.31 9.56 23.64
C PHE A 12 -3.85 11.03 23.74
N LYS A 13 -4.71 11.94 24.17
CA LYS A 13 -4.38 13.39 24.25
C LYS A 13 -3.54 13.77 25.46
N GLU A 14 -3.62 13.05 26.56
CA GLU A 14 -2.84 13.35 27.78
C GLU A 14 -1.42 12.77 27.76
N ILE A 15 -1.18 11.77 26.91
CA ILE A 15 0.09 11.03 26.83
C ILE A 15 1.11 11.69 25.88
N PHE A 16 0.69 12.68 25.08
CA PHE A 16 1.52 13.30 24.01
C PHE A 16 2.63 14.25 24.50
N SER A 17 2.87 14.40 25.80
CA SER A 17 3.93 15.27 26.33
C SER A 17 5.31 14.61 26.49
N ASN A 18 5.46 13.28 26.35
CA ASN A 18 6.74 12.57 26.39
C ASN A 18 6.94 11.70 25.13
N LYS A 19 7.54 12.28 24.11
CA LYS A 19 7.33 12.00 22.69
C LYS A 19 8.07 10.81 22.05
N ILE A 20 8.84 10.00 22.70
CA ILE A 20 9.67 8.99 21.96
C ILE A 20 9.36 7.53 22.36
N LEU A 21 9.02 7.24 23.59
CA LEU A 21 8.82 5.87 24.06
C LEU A 21 7.42 5.28 23.76
N ILE A 22 6.43 6.13 23.62
CA ILE A 22 5.01 5.75 23.49
C ILE A 22 4.66 5.31 22.07
N ILE A 23 5.36 5.82 21.05
CA ILE A 23 5.11 5.48 19.65
C ILE A 23 5.46 4.01 19.34
N SER A 24 6.52 3.46 19.93
CA SER A 24 6.91 2.07 19.71
C SER A 24 5.97 1.06 20.37
N LEU A 25 5.41 1.41 21.53
CA LEU A 25 4.49 0.56 22.29
C LEU A 25 3.06 0.54 21.75
N SER A 26 2.58 1.66 21.20
CA SER A 26 1.26 1.74 20.58
C SER A 26 1.19 1.01 19.22
N VAL A 27 2.28 0.97 18.47
CA VAL A 27 2.36 0.25 17.19
C VAL A 27 2.29 -1.26 17.43
N VAL A 28 3.04 -1.81 18.40
CA VAL A 28 3.01 -3.25 18.73
C VAL A 28 1.62 -3.68 19.22
N ASN A 29 0.93 -2.86 20.01
CA ASN A 29 -0.42 -3.17 20.50
C ASN A 29 -1.49 -3.13 19.40
N LEU A 30 -1.39 -2.22 18.43
CA LEU A 30 -2.31 -2.18 17.29
C LEU A 30 -2.17 -3.43 16.40
N PHE A 31 -0.95 -3.87 16.16
CA PHE A 31 -0.68 -5.07 15.34
C PHE A 31 -1.14 -6.38 15.98
N LEU A 32 -1.05 -6.48 17.30
CA LEU A 32 -1.50 -7.66 18.04
C LEU A 32 -3.03 -7.78 18.14
N ILE A 33 -3.77 -6.66 18.15
CA ILE A 33 -5.22 -6.66 18.34
C ILE A 33 -6.00 -7.06 17.08
N SER A 34 -5.52 -6.72 15.92
CA SER A 34 -6.28 -6.90 14.69
C SER A 34 -6.14 -8.30 14.09
N GLY A 35 -4.96 -8.91 14.10
CA GLY A 35 -4.76 -10.31 13.66
C GLY A 35 -5.60 -11.31 14.43
N VAL A 36 -5.92 -10.97 15.69
CA VAL A 36 -6.75 -11.82 16.58
C VAL A 36 -8.21 -11.88 16.21
N VAL A 37 -8.79 -10.73 15.82
CA VAL A 37 -10.23 -10.67 15.57
C VAL A 37 -10.63 -11.52 14.36
N TYR A 38 -9.76 -11.64 13.38
CA TYR A 38 -10.01 -12.42 12.17
C TYR A 38 -9.89 -13.94 12.39
N LYS A 39 -8.85 -14.38 13.12
CA LYS A 39 -8.67 -15.82 13.45
C LYS A 39 -9.68 -16.33 14.48
N ALA A 40 -10.22 -15.42 15.32
CA ALA A 40 -11.24 -15.74 16.32
C ALA A 40 -12.55 -16.28 15.76
N ALA A 41 -12.90 -15.91 14.51
CA ALA A 41 -14.09 -16.40 13.86
C ALA A 41 -14.00 -17.88 13.46
N ASN A 42 -12.78 -18.41 13.29
CA ASN A 42 -12.56 -19.74 12.70
C ASN A 42 -11.86 -20.78 13.60
N ASN A 43 -11.22 -20.41 14.73
CA ASN A 43 -10.53 -21.39 15.56
C ASN A 43 -10.36 -21.00 17.04
N LYS A 44 -11.31 -21.43 17.90
CA LYS A 44 -11.40 -21.11 19.32
C LYS A 44 -10.16 -21.49 20.16
N LYS A 45 -9.38 -22.47 19.73
CA LYS A 45 -8.18 -22.95 20.44
C LYS A 45 -6.97 -22.03 20.21
N GLU A 46 -6.82 -21.49 19.02
CA GLU A 46 -5.77 -20.51 18.72
C GLU A 46 -6.09 -19.14 19.28
N LEU A 47 -7.39 -18.76 19.33
CA LEU A 47 -7.83 -17.55 20.00
C LEU A 47 -7.43 -17.54 21.47
N ASN A 48 -7.63 -18.65 22.21
CA ASN A 48 -7.27 -18.73 23.61
C ASN A 48 -5.75 -18.60 23.84
N LYS A 49 -4.93 -19.19 22.96
CA LYS A 49 -3.47 -19.05 23.02
C LYS A 49 -3.01 -17.63 22.76
N TYR A 50 -3.71 -16.95 21.89
CA TYR A 50 -3.40 -15.57 21.53
C TYR A 50 -3.88 -14.56 22.58
N GLU A 51 -5.08 -14.73 23.15
CA GLU A 51 -5.57 -13.91 24.26
C GLU A 51 -4.68 -14.09 25.51
N ASP A 52 -4.14 -15.30 25.73
CA ASP A 52 -3.15 -15.58 26.77
C ASP A 52 -1.83 -14.82 26.51
N LEU A 53 -1.32 -14.87 25.28
CA LEU A 53 -0.12 -14.13 24.88
C LEU A 53 -0.32 -12.61 24.97
N LYS A 54 -1.49 -12.11 24.56
CA LYS A 54 -1.88 -10.70 24.69
C LYS A 54 -1.97 -10.27 26.14
N SER A 55 -2.56 -11.11 27.00
CA SER A 55 -2.64 -10.88 28.45
C SER A 55 -1.24 -10.80 29.06
N GLN A 56 -0.34 -11.73 28.72
CA GLN A 56 1.03 -11.74 29.22
C GLN A 56 1.83 -10.51 28.74
N ILE A 57 1.64 -10.07 27.50
CA ILE A 57 2.28 -8.87 26.97
C ILE A 57 1.71 -7.62 27.67
N THR A 58 0.39 -7.53 27.84
CA THR A 58 -0.25 -6.40 28.52
C THR A 58 0.15 -6.34 30.00
N GLU A 59 0.18 -7.46 30.69
CA GLU A 59 0.63 -7.58 32.08
C GLU A 59 2.11 -7.19 32.22
N LYS A 60 2.98 -7.65 31.34
CA LYS A 60 4.40 -7.25 31.31
C LYS A 60 4.58 -5.75 31.02
N MET A 61 3.71 -5.17 30.20
CA MET A 61 3.73 -3.73 29.86
C MET A 61 3.22 -2.88 31.03
N GLU A 62 2.15 -3.29 31.71
CA GLU A 62 1.63 -2.61 32.91
C GLU A 62 2.60 -2.72 34.08
N THR A 63 3.21 -3.90 34.31
CA THR A 63 4.26 -4.10 35.29
C THR A 63 5.47 -3.20 35.03
N LYS A 64 5.83 -2.99 33.77
CA LYS A 64 6.93 -2.12 33.37
C LYS A 64 6.64 -0.64 33.61
N LEU A 65 5.41 -0.17 33.36
CA LEU A 65 4.99 1.20 33.68
C LEU A 65 5.09 1.50 35.21
N VAL A 66 4.82 0.51 36.04
CA VAL A 66 4.94 0.62 37.50
C VAL A 66 6.40 0.52 37.97
N ILE A 67 7.25 -0.22 37.25
CA ILE A 67 8.67 -0.42 37.58
C ILE A 67 9.53 0.79 37.15
N GLU A 68 9.18 1.48 36.06
CA GLU A 68 9.88 2.72 35.65
C GLU A 68 9.73 3.86 36.65
N GLU A 69 8.73 3.81 37.57
CA GLU A 69 8.67 4.70 38.69
C GLU A 69 9.59 4.27 39.86
N ASN A 70 10.13 3.03 39.90
CA ASN A 70 10.77 2.50 41.11
C ASN A 70 12.10 1.74 40.97
N SER A 71 12.66 1.44 39.79
CA SER A 71 14.05 0.91 39.73
C SER A 71 14.56 0.58 38.30
N SER A 72 15.88 0.72 38.12
CA SER A 72 16.67 0.29 36.97
C SER A 72 16.77 -1.25 36.88
N SER A 73 16.28 -1.86 35.78
CA SER A 73 16.77 -3.18 35.35
C SER A 73 16.95 -3.22 33.85
N ASP A 74 18.22 -3.33 33.42
CA ASP A 74 18.66 -3.32 32.02
C ASP A 74 18.21 -4.53 31.17
N SER A 75 17.74 -5.62 31.78
CA SER A 75 17.51 -6.89 31.09
C SER A 75 16.18 -6.97 30.32
N GLU A 76 15.10 -6.38 30.85
CA GLU A 76 13.76 -6.43 30.20
C GLU A 76 13.66 -5.42 29.05
N ALA A 77 14.24 -4.24 29.22
CA ALA A 77 14.38 -3.25 28.12
C ALA A 77 15.14 -3.84 26.94
N HIS A 78 16.14 -4.70 27.21
CA HIS A 78 16.92 -5.42 26.20
C HIS A 78 16.09 -6.45 25.43
N GLY A 79 15.18 -7.17 26.11
CA GLY A 79 14.29 -8.17 25.50
C GLY A 79 13.29 -7.55 24.53
N VAL A 80 12.60 -6.47 24.91
CA VAL A 80 11.65 -5.76 24.03
C VAL A 80 12.36 -5.15 22.82
N THR A 81 13.56 -4.61 23.00
CA THR A 81 14.37 -4.07 21.90
C THR A 81 14.79 -5.16 20.92
N LYS A 82 15.16 -6.37 21.41
CA LYS A 82 15.51 -7.52 20.57
C LYS A 82 14.31 -7.96 19.72
N ILE A 83 13.13 -8.12 20.32
CA ILE A 83 11.90 -8.51 19.61
C ILE A 83 11.54 -7.46 18.55
N THR A 84 11.53 -6.19 18.89
CA THR A 84 11.23 -5.11 17.95
C THR A 84 12.21 -5.08 16.78
N ASN A 85 13.50 -5.23 17.04
CA ASN A 85 14.53 -5.29 15.99
C ASN A 85 14.41 -6.54 15.12
N CYS A 86 14.03 -7.67 15.72
CA CYS A 86 13.73 -8.91 14.98
C CYS A 86 12.55 -8.67 14.03
N LEU A 87 11.44 -8.13 14.51
CA LEU A 87 10.22 -7.90 13.70
C LEU A 87 10.47 -6.97 12.50
N LYS A 88 11.38 -6.00 12.61
CA LYS A 88 11.73 -5.09 11.52
C LYS A 88 12.57 -5.73 10.40
N LYS A 89 13.28 -6.80 10.68
CA LYS A 89 14.12 -7.48 9.67
C LYS A 89 13.27 -8.45 8.85
N SER A 90 13.49 -8.53 7.54
CA SER A 90 12.89 -9.60 6.73
C SER A 90 13.43 -10.98 7.12
N ILE A 91 12.62 -12.02 6.91
CA ILE A 91 13.13 -13.40 6.90
C ILE A 91 13.92 -13.58 5.60
N PRO A 92 15.18 -14.03 5.63
CA PRO A 92 15.91 -14.35 4.40
C PRO A 92 15.15 -15.41 3.58
N LYS A 93 15.18 -15.32 2.25
CA LYS A 93 14.42 -16.26 1.40
C LYS A 93 14.81 -17.71 1.60
N GLU A 94 16.09 -17.96 1.84
CA GLU A 94 16.67 -19.27 2.12
C GLU A 94 16.24 -19.85 3.46
N GLU A 95 15.67 -19.05 4.34
CA GLU A 95 15.19 -19.46 5.66
C GLU A 95 13.66 -19.58 5.74
N LEU A 96 12.94 -19.35 4.64
CA LEU A 96 11.48 -19.52 4.63
C LEU A 96 11.11 -20.98 4.88
N SER A 97 10.04 -21.18 5.66
CA SER A 97 9.51 -22.53 5.88
C SER A 97 8.97 -23.16 4.60
N ASP A 98 8.86 -24.48 4.59
CA ASP A 98 8.27 -25.25 3.49
C ASP A 98 6.84 -24.77 3.17
N ASN A 99 6.07 -24.34 4.17
CA ASN A 99 4.74 -23.77 3.96
C ASN A 99 4.80 -22.48 3.13
N LEU A 100 5.67 -21.55 3.48
CA LEU A 100 5.84 -20.29 2.73
C LEU A 100 6.38 -20.53 1.33
N LEU A 101 7.35 -21.44 1.18
CA LEU A 101 7.88 -21.83 -0.12
C LEU A 101 6.79 -22.45 -1.01
N ASN A 102 5.91 -23.29 -0.44
CA ASN A 102 4.80 -23.89 -1.16
C ASN A 102 3.77 -22.85 -1.62
N ILE A 103 3.37 -21.92 -0.75
CA ILE A 103 2.44 -20.83 -1.16
C ILE A 103 3.10 -19.93 -2.21
N GLY A 104 4.37 -19.59 -2.04
CA GLY A 104 5.13 -18.82 -3.04
C GLY A 104 5.17 -19.52 -4.40
N LYS A 105 5.35 -20.84 -4.41
CA LYS A 105 5.27 -21.65 -5.64
C LYS A 105 3.87 -21.63 -6.26
N GLN A 106 2.80 -21.71 -5.47
CA GLN A 106 1.42 -21.62 -5.98
C GLN A 106 1.16 -20.28 -6.64
N ILE A 107 1.70 -19.16 -6.11
CA ILE A 107 1.61 -17.83 -6.73
C ILE A 107 2.31 -17.86 -8.11
N GLU A 108 3.51 -18.42 -8.19
CA GLU A 108 4.26 -18.54 -9.45
C GLU A 108 3.54 -19.44 -10.44
N ASP A 109 3.03 -20.60 -10.00
CA ASP A 109 2.27 -21.54 -10.84
C ASP A 109 0.98 -20.89 -11.39
N ALA A 110 0.28 -20.09 -10.59
CA ALA A 110 -0.91 -19.35 -11.03
C ALA A 110 -0.56 -18.33 -12.15
N MET A 111 0.59 -17.66 -12.07
CA MET A 111 1.05 -16.75 -13.11
C MET A 111 1.47 -17.49 -14.38
N ASN A 112 2.09 -18.66 -14.25
CA ASN A 112 2.54 -19.49 -15.38
C ASN A 112 1.38 -20.20 -16.10
N ALA A 113 0.38 -20.68 -15.35
CA ALA A 113 -0.71 -21.50 -15.89
C ALA A 113 -1.57 -20.78 -16.94
N SER A 114 -1.58 -19.46 -16.92
CA SER A 114 -2.43 -18.65 -17.79
C SER A 114 -1.90 -18.43 -19.21
N ASN A 115 -0.66 -18.80 -19.52
CA ASN A 115 0.06 -18.36 -20.74
C ASN A 115 -0.01 -16.84 -20.96
N LEU A 116 -0.23 -16.09 -19.88
CA LEU A 116 -0.30 -14.63 -19.86
C LEU A 116 1.08 -14.07 -19.53
N ASN A 117 1.37 -12.94 -20.11
CA ASN A 117 2.61 -12.24 -19.82
C ASN A 117 2.38 -11.38 -18.56
N PHE A 118 2.44 -12.01 -17.38
CA PHE A 118 2.35 -11.33 -16.11
C PHE A 118 3.68 -10.72 -15.67
N ALA A 119 3.60 -9.56 -15.02
CA ALA A 119 4.63 -9.03 -14.16
C ALA A 119 4.01 -8.76 -12.77
N PHE A 120 4.72 -9.14 -11.73
CA PHE A 120 4.19 -9.15 -10.36
C PHE A 120 5.22 -8.65 -9.37
N LYS A 121 4.74 -7.92 -8.36
CA LYS A 121 5.51 -7.55 -7.18
C LYS A 121 4.59 -7.53 -5.95
N TYR A 122 5.00 -8.29 -4.94
CA TYR A 122 4.53 -8.14 -3.57
C TYR A 122 5.66 -7.52 -2.74
N LYS A 123 5.35 -6.58 -1.85
CA LYS A 123 6.29 -6.01 -0.89
C LYS A 123 5.60 -5.73 0.43
N ASP A 124 6.05 -6.39 1.49
CA ASP A 124 5.70 -6.05 2.87
C ASP A 124 6.32 -4.70 3.24
N LEU A 125 5.49 -3.76 3.67
CA LEU A 125 5.91 -2.37 3.91
C LEU A 125 6.63 -2.16 5.25
N TYR A 126 6.57 -3.14 6.14
CA TYR A 126 7.23 -3.06 7.43
C TYR A 126 8.64 -3.68 7.41
N THR A 127 8.76 -4.87 6.85
CA THR A 127 10.03 -5.61 6.80
C THR A 127 10.82 -5.40 5.52
N GLY A 128 10.18 -4.91 4.45
CA GLY A 128 10.75 -4.82 3.12
C GLY A 128 10.85 -6.16 2.39
N PHE A 129 10.37 -7.28 2.99
CA PHE A 129 10.33 -8.57 2.30
C PHE A 129 9.54 -8.49 1.01
N SER A 130 9.99 -9.16 -0.04
CA SER A 130 9.30 -9.08 -1.32
C SER A 130 9.38 -10.36 -2.14
N LEU A 131 8.29 -10.64 -2.88
CA LEU A 131 8.22 -11.60 -3.97
C LEU A 131 8.09 -10.86 -5.30
N SER A 132 8.64 -11.42 -6.35
CA SER A 132 8.57 -10.82 -7.67
C SER A 132 8.61 -11.86 -8.79
N TYR A 133 7.88 -11.56 -9.88
CA TYR A 133 7.86 -12.36 -11.10
C TYR A 133 7.88 -11.40 -12.29
N ASN A 134 8.85 -11.53 -13.20
CA ASN A 134 9.05 -10.62 -14.35
C ASN A 134 9.00 -9.12 -13.99
N ALA A 135 9.35 -8.76 -12.76
CA ALA A 135 9.03 -7.45 -12.17
C ALA A 135 9.74 -6.27 -12.85
N ASN A 136 10.83 -6.51 -13.60
CA ASN A 136 11.54 -5.50 -14.38
C ASN A 136 11.03 -5.36 -15.83
N GLN A 137 10.10 -6.22 -16.25
CA GLN A 137 9.58 -6.18 -17.60
C GLN A 137 8.68 -4.96 -17.81
N PRO A 138 9.00 -4.05 -18.75
CA PRO A 138 8.12 -2.94 -19.06
C PRO A 138 6.89 -3.42 -19.82
N ILE A 139 5.71 -3.03 -19.36
CA ILE A 139 4.41 -3.30 -19.99
C ILE A 139 3.74 -1.95 -20.25
N PHE A 140 2.91 -1.83 -21.30
CA PHE A 140 2.10 -0.64 -21.53
C PHE A 140 1.23 -0.34 -20.31
N ALA A 141 1.41 0.83 -19.72
CA ALA A 141 0.86 1.13 -18.39
C ALA A 141 -0.66 1.28 -18.35
N ALA A 142 -1.30 1.56 -19.48
CA ALA A 142 -2.69 2.00 -19.49
C ALA A 142 -2.94 3.10 -18.43
N SER A 143 -4.06 3.05 -17.72
CA SER A 143 -4.38 4.08 -16.72
C SER A 143 -3.62 3.97 -15.40
N THR A 144 -2.80 2.94 -15.17
CA THR A 144 -1.96 2.89 -13.94
C THR A 144 -0.91 4.01 -13.93
N ILE A 145 -0.54 4.56 -15.11
CA ILE A 145 0.38 5.69 -15.23
C ILE A 145 -0.12 6.97 -14.56
N LYS A 146 -1.41 7.09 -14.28
CA LYS A 146 -2.02 8.22 -13.59
C LYS A 146 -1.64 8.27 -12.10
N ALA A 147 -1.24 7.14 -11.53
CA ALA A 147 -0.81 7.08 -10.13
C ALA A 147 0.50 7.86 -9.88
N PRO A 148 1.61 7.58 -10.57
CA PRO A 148 2.84 8.34 -10.37
C PRO A 148 2.67 9.83 -10.69
N GLU A 149 1.81 10.21 -11.64
CA GLU A 149 1.49 11.62 -11.89
C GLU A 149 0.82 12.28 -10.68
N ALA A 150 -0.22 11.64 -10.12
CA ALA A 150 -0.95 12.16 -8.98
C ALA A 150 -0.07 12.32 -7.74
N ILE A 151 0.78 11.33 -7.46
CA ILE A 151 1.70 11.33 -6.32
C ILE A 151 2.72 12.46 -6.48
N TYR A 152 3.36 12.57 -7.65
CA TYR A 152 4.28 13.66 -7.96
C TYR A 152 3.66 15.04 -7.68
N ILE A 153 2.45 15.28 -8.19
CA ILE A 153 1.75 16.57 -8.04
C ILE A 153 1.52 16.89 -6.56
N TYR A 154 1.10 15.92 -5.76
CA TYR A 154 0.80 16.13 -4.35
C TYR A 154 2.06 16.28 -3.49
N GLU A 155 3.11 15.51 -3.76
CA GLU A 155 4.39 15.67 -3.05
C GLU A 155 5.09 17.00 -3.39
N GLU A 156 5.01 17.46 -4.64
CA GLU A 156 5.51 18.78 -5.02
C GLU A 156 4.64 19.92 -4.45
N ALA A 157 3.36 19.69 -4.28
CA ALA A 157 2.48 20.64 -3.59
C ALA A 157 2.81 20.76 -2.10
N GLU A 158 3.15 19.66 -1.43
CA GLU A 158 3.58 19.66 -0.02
C GLU A 158 4.87 20.46 0.18
N LYS A 159 5.76 20.47 -0.83
CA LYS A 159 6.99 21.28 -0.86
C LYS A 159 6.73 22.76 -1.24
N GLY A 160 5.49 23.12 -1.61
CA GLY A 160 5.13 24.48 -2.06
C GLY A 160 5.48 24.76 -3.53
N ASN A 161 5.91 23.77 -4.31
CA ASN A 161 6.28 23.92 -5.72
C ASN A 161 5.05 23.91 -6.66
N ILE A 162 3.93 23.31 -6.22
CA ILE A 162 2.67 23.23 -6.95
C ILE A 162 1.55 23.78 -6.09
N ASN A 163 0.69 24.60 -6.69
CA ASN A 163 -0.56 25.07 -6.08
C ASN A 163 -1.71 24.16 -6.53
N LEU A 164 -2.25 23.34 -5.63
CA LEU A 164 -3.38 22.44 -5.92
C LEU A 164 -4.68 23.19 -6.27
N ASP A 165 -4.78 24.48 -5.90
CA ASP A 165 -5.93 25.32 -6.19
C ASP A 165 -5.74 26.15 -7.47
N GLU A 166 -4.60 25.98 -8.18
CA GLU A 166 -4.42 26.51 -9.53
C GLU A 166 -5.51 25.97 -10.44
N VAL A 167 -6.05 26.86 -11.29
CA VAL A 167 -7.20 26.55 -12.15
C VAL A 167 -6.76 26.38 -13.60
N LEU A 168 -7.16 25.29 -14.22
CA LEU A 168 -7.00 25.01 -15.65
C LEU A 168 -8.36 24.97 -16.34
N THR A 169 -8.38 25.41 -17.60
CA THR A 169 -9.59 25.40 -18.43
C THR A 169 -9.64 24.15 -19.31
N TYR A 170 -10.71 23.39 -19.21
CA TYR A 170 -10.97 22.25 -20.09
C TYR A 170 -11.39 22.73 -21.47
N THR A 171 -10.55 22.51 -22.47
CA THR A 171 -10.82 22.88 -23.87
C THR A 171 -10.94 21.64 -24.75
N SER A 172 -11.40 21.81 -26.01
CA SER A 172 -11.51 20.73 -26.97
C SER A 172 -10.17 20.00 -27.25
N ASN A 173 -9.02 20.67 -27.02
CA ASN A 173 -7.70 20.07 -27.19
C ASN A 173 -7.41 18.93 -26.20
N TYR A 174 -8.12 18.88 -25.08
CA TYR A 174 -7.98 17.84 -24.07
C TYR A 174 -9.08 16.77 -24.15
N TYR A 175 -9.99 16.89 -25.12
CA TYR A 175 -11.01 15.87 -25.31
C TYR A 175 -10.34 14.53 -25.58
N SER A 176 -10.77 13.50 -24.85
CA SER A 176 -10.28 12.14 -25.00
C SER A 176 -11.40 11.14 -24.79
N GLU A 177 -11.52 10.22 -25.73
CA GLU A 177 -12.41 9.07 -25.58
C GLU A 177 -11.94 8.15 -24.45
N GLY A 178 -12.71 7.11 -24.17
CA GLY A 178 -12.42 6.11 -23.14
C GLY A 178 -13.00 6.50 -21.77
N THR A 179 -12.24 6.32 -20.69
CA THR A 179 -12.71 6.54 -19.32
C THR A 179 -12.71 8.01 -18.92
N GLY A 180 -13.58 8.36 -17.99
CA GLY A 180 -13.63 9.68 -17.37
C GLY A 180 -14.99 10.37 -17.45
N VAL A 181 -15.12 11.46 -16.72
CA VAL A 181 -16.34 12.27 -16.61
C VAL A 181 -16.28 13.54 -17.44
N LEU A 182 -15.06 14.10 -17.64
CA LEU A 182 -14.89 15.38 -18.33
C LEU A 182 -15.35 15.34 -19.79
N LYS A 183 -15.18 14.21 -20.48
CA LYS A 183 -15.63 14.05 -21.87
C LYS A 183 -17.13 14.31 -22.07
N ASN A 184 -17.93 14.18 -21.00
CA ASN A 184 -19.37 14.42 -21.01
C ASN A 184 -19.74 15.85 -20.53
N THR A 185 -18.75 16.71 -20.30
CA THR A 185 -18.98 18.08 -19.83
C THR A 185 -18.75 19.09 -20.96
N ALA A 186 -19.33 20.29 -20.83
CA ALA A 186 -19.10 21.37 -21.80
C ALA A 186 -17.64 21.85 -21.72
N PHE A 187 -17.09 22.24 -22.88
CA PHE A 187 -15.79 22.91 -22.92
C PHE A 187 -15.84 24.29 -22.25
N ASN A 188 -14.67 24.85 -22.00
CA ASN A 188 -14.45 26.15 -21.33
C ASN A 188 -14.90 26.18 -19.87
N LYS A 189 -15.02 25.00 -19.22
CA LYS A 189 -15.18 24.91 -17.76
C LYS A 189 -13.81 24.88 -17.09
N ASN A 190 -13.76 25.45 -15.91
CA ASN A 190 -12.57 25.56 -15.10
C ASN A 190 -12.54 24.48 -14.00
N TYR A 191 -11.37 23.91 -13.78
CA TYR A 191 -11.14 22.89 -12.74
C TYR A 191 -9.82 23.17 -12.03
N THR A 192 -9.78 23.01 -10.72
CA THR A 192 -8.53 23.08 -9.97
C THR A 192 -7.65 21.85 -10.24
N ILE A 193 -6.35 21.97 -10.01
CA ILE A 193 -5.42 20.83 -10.07
C ILE A 193 -5.91 19.70 -9.17
N ARG A 194 -6.34 20.01 -7.96
CA ARG A 194 -6.94 19.09 -7.00
C ARG A 194 -8.11 18.29 -7.59
N GLN A 195 -9.04 18.96 -8.23
CA GLN A 195 -10.19 18.32 -8.91
C GLN A 195 -9.73 17.41 -10.06
N LEU A 196 -8.78 17.88 -10.87
CA LEU A 196 -8.26 17.10 -11.99
C LEU A 196 -7.54 15.83 -11.52
N VAL A 197 -6.73 15.90 -10.45
CA VAL A 197 -6.11 14.72 -9.85
C VAL A 197 -7.19 13.76 -9.33
N GLY A 198 -8.20 14.26 -8.62
CA GLY A 198 -9.32 13.45 -8.17
C GLY A 198 -10.02 12.72 -9.33
N TYR A 199 -10.32 13.41 -10.42
CA TYR A 199 -10.93 12.81 -11.62
C TYR A 199 -10.01 11.79 -12.29
N SER A 200 -8.72 12.10 -12.40
CA SER A 200 -7.70 11.22 -13.00
C SER A 200 -7.58 9.90 -12.22
N VAL A 201 -7.59 9.94 -10.89
CA VAL A 201 -7.42 8.75 -10.04
C VAL A 201 -8.74 7.98 -9.90
N ILE A 202 -9.82 8.65 -9.43
CA ILE A 202 -11.10 7.99 -9.07
C ILE A 202 -11.82 7.47 -10.32
N HIS A 203 -11.99 8.33 -11.33
CA HIS A 203 -12.74 8.02 -12.54
C HIS A 203 -11.85 7.58 -13.70
N SER A 204 -10.54 7.50 -13.45
CA SER A 204 -9.55 7.23 -14.50
C SER A 204 -9.68 8.18 -15.69
N ASP A 205 -9.99 9.46 -15.45
CA ASP A 205 -10.35 10.45 -16.47
C ASP A 205 -9.16 10.75 -17.38
N ASN A 206 -9.33 10.47 -18.68
CA ASN A 206 -8.29 10.67 -19.68
C ASN A 206 -8.06 12.16 -19.97
N ALA A 207 -9.11 12.96 -20.01
CA ALA A 207 -8.98 14.39 -20.27
C ALA A 207 -8.29 15.12 -19.11
N ALA A 208 -8.63 14.78 -17.86
CA ALA A 208 -7.95 15.30 -16.69
C ALA A 208 -6.45 14.95 -16.70
N HIS A 209 -6.10 13.70 -17.02
CA HIS A 209 -4.73 13.25 -17.18
C HIS A 209 -3.97 14.05 -18.25
N LEU A 210 -4.56 14.28 -19.42
CA LEU A 210 -3.94 15.07 -20.47
C LEU A 210 -3.72 16.54 -20.07
N MET A 211 -4.67 17.13 -19.34
CA MET A 211 -4.52 18.49 -18.80
C MET A 211 -3.35 18.58 -17.81
N LEU A 212 -3.25 17.62 -16.89
CA LEU A 212 -2.18 17.56 -15.90
C LEU A 212 -0.81 17.33 -16.55
N ASN A 213 -0.72 16.39 -17.49
CA ASN A 213 0.51 16.13 -18.24
C ASN A 213 0.97 17.34 -19.07
N ASN A 214 0.04 18.06 -19.67
CA ASN A 214 0.36 19.29 -20.41
C ASN A 214 0.88 20.39 -19.46
N ARG A 215 0.31 20.51 -18.26
CA ARG A 215 0.70 21.53 -17.27
C ARG A 215 2.08 21.23 -16.66
N TYR A 216 2.33 19.99 -16.26
CA TYR A 216 3.53 19.62 -15.51
C TYR A 216 4.61 18.96 -16.35
N GLN A 217 4.33 18.61 -17.59
CA GLN A 217 5.22 17.96 -18.55
C GLN A 217 5.69 16.56 -18.12
N VAL A 218 5.48 15.60 -18.96
CA VAL A 218 5.88 14.19 -18.77
C VAL A 218 7.35 14.04 -18.36
N GLN A 219 8.22 14.93 -18.90
CA GLN A 219 9.64 14.90 -18.60
C GLN A 219 9.93 15.16 -17.12
N ASN A 220 9.31 16.16 -16.52
CA ASN A 220 9.54 16.50 -15.10
C ASN A 220 9.07 15.35 -14.20
N ILE A 221 7.92 14.75 -14.52
CA ILE A 221 7.38 13.60 -13.79
C ILE A 221 8.33 12.40 -13.91
N ARG A 222 8.85 12.16 -15.11
CA ARG A 222 9.83 11.08 -15.35
C ARG A 222 11.11 11.29 -14.55
N GLU A 223 11.71 12.47 -14.60
CA GLU A 223 12.94 12.81 -13.88
C GLU A 223 12.75 12.65 -12.36
N TYR A 224 11.62 13.11 -11.85
CA TYR A 224 11.26 12.91 -10.45
C TYR A 224 11.28 11.43 -10.04
N TRP A 225 10.63 10.56 -10.83
CA TRP A 225 10.58 9.13 -10.53
C TRP A 225 11.90 8.41 -10.78
N GLN A 226 12.66 8.82 -11.78
CA GLN A 226 14.02 8.29 -12.01
C GLN A 226 14.93 8.55 -10.80
N ASN A 227 14.84 9.73 -10.19
CA ASN A 227 15.56 10.04 -8.96
C ASN A 227 15.13 9.18 -7.76
N LYS A 228 13.93 8.60 -7.81
CA LYS A 228 13.43 7.60 -6.83
C LYS A 228 13.71 6.14 -7.22
N GLY A 229 14.46 5.91 -8.30
CA GLY A 229 14.94 4.58 -8.71
C GLY A 229 14.06 3.85 -9.71
N THR A 230 13.06 4.50 -10.31
CA THR A 230 12.26 3.87 -11.38
C THR A 230 13.05 3.86 -12.70
N THR A 231 12.74 2.89 -13.55
CA THR A 231 13.49 2.66 -14.81
C THR A 231 12.63 2.72 -16.07
N SER A 232 11.32 2.53 -15.94
CA SER A 232 10.43 2.35 -17.10
C SER A 232 9.32 3.39 -17.20
N ILE A 233 9.03 4.13 -16.10
CA ILE A 233 7.98 5.13 -16.09
C ILE A 233 8.29 6.22 -17.14
N TYR A 234 7.36 6.47 -18.04
CA TYR A 234 7.46 7.52 -19.05
C TYR A 234 8.78 7.53 -19.85
N LYS A 235 9.22 6.39 -20.37
CA LYS A 235 10.44 6.35 -21.22
C LYS A 235 10.39 7.28 -22.44
N THR A 236 9.21 7.66 -22.88
CA THR A 236 8.97 8.61 -23.97
C THR A 236 8.23 9.84 -23.45
N ASN A 237 8.11 10.88 -24.27
CA ASN A 237 7.32 12.07 -23.92
C ASN A 237 5.81 11.87 -24.16
N SER A 238 5.37 10.65 -24.40
CA SER A 238 3.95 10.32 -24.45
C SER A 238 3.34 10.33 -23.04
N PRO A 239 2.15 10.90 -22.85
CA PRO A 239 1.42 10.77 -21.59
C PRO A 239 1.05 9.30 -21.27
N TRP A 240 0.99 8.46 -22.28
CA TRP A 240 0.76 7.02 -22.18
C TRP A 240 2.09 6.29 -22.27
N GLY A 241 2.64 5.92 -21.14
CA GLY A 241 3.95 5.29 -21.04
C GLY A 241 3.86 3.79 -20.76
N ASN A 242 5.04 3.22 -20.51
CA ASN A 242 5.18 1.89 -19.94
C ASN A 242 5.53 2.00 -18.46
N LEU A 243 5.31 0.93 -17.71
CA LEU A 243 5.84 0.76 -16.37
C LEU A 243 6.19 -0.71 -16.14
N SER A 244 7.05 -0.97 -15.17
CA SER A 244 7.34 -2.30 -14.66
C SER A 244 6.63 -2.51 -13.32
N ALA A 245 6.49 -3.76 -12.87
CA ALA A 245 5.93 -4.03 -11.55
C ALA A 245 6.82 -3.50 -10.42
N ASN A 246 8.14 -3.45 -10.62
CA ASN A 246 9.05 -2.79 -9.68
C ASN A 246 8.81 -1.29 -9.60
N ASP A 247 8.66 -0.60 -10.76
CA ASP A 247 8.35 0.83 -10.77
C ASP A 247 7.03 1.11 -10.07
N ALA A 248 6.01 0.26 -10.32
CA ALA A 248 4.72 0.39 -9.69
C ALA A 248 4.78 0.19 -8.16
N ALA A 249 5.59 -0.74 -7.70
CA ALA A 249 5.80 -0.93 -6.27
C ALA A 249 6.51 0.27 -5.62
N ILE A 250 7.46 0.90 -6.31
CA ILE A 250 8.14 2.11 -5.81
C ILE A 250 7.14 3.25 -5.61
N TYR A 251 6.29 3.56 -6.61
CA TYR A 251 5.35 4.67 -6.42
C TYR A 251 4.24 4.36 -5.42
N MET A 252 3.82 3.10 -5.26
CA MET A 252 2.83 2.75 -4.24
C MET A 252 3.43 2.81 -2.82
N GLU A 253 4.69 2.44 -2.65
CA GLU A 253 5.43 2.63 -1.39
C GLU A 253 5.59 4.12 -1.07
N GLU A 254 5.92 4.97 -2.05
CA GLU A 254 5.97 6.42 -1.85
C GLU A 254 4.59 6.98 -1.47
N LEU A 255 3.50 6.53 -2.10
CA LEU A 255 2.15 6.90 -1.70
C LEU A 255 1.88 6.54 -0.24
N TYR A 256 2.32 5.35 0.20
CA TYR A 256 2.18 4.94 1.59
C TYR A 256 3.01 5.82 2.54
N ASN A 257 4.28 6.09 2.20
CA ASN A 257 5.15 6.98 2.97
C ASN A 257 4.57 8.38 3.06
N TYR A 258 4.03 8.91 1.96
CA TYR A 258 3.35 10.20 1.95
C TYR A 258 2.08 10.18 2.82
N TYR A 259 1.28 9.13 2.75
CA TYR A 259 0.12 8.95 3.65
C TYR A 259 0.52 8.98 5.13
N LEU A 260 1.65 8.38 5.50
CA LEU A 260 2.15 8.38 6.88
C LEU A 260 2.54 9.77 7.40
N THR A 261 2.74 10.77 6.54
CA THR A 261 2.95 12.17 6.97
C THR A 261 1.72 12.79 7.61
N ASN A 262 0.53 12.20 7.38
CA ASN A 262 -0.75 12.57 7.96
C ASN A 262 -1.13 14.03 7.77
N THR A 263 -0.72 14.64 6.65
CA THR A 263 -1.14 15.99 6.26
C THR A 263 -2.54 15.97 5.65
N SER A 264 -3.19 17.13 5.51
CA SER A 264 -4.48 17.22 4.82
C SER A 264 -4.40 16.72 3.39
N ASN A 265 -3.34 17.09 2.66
CA ASN A 265 -3.12 16.69 1.28
C ASN A 265 -2.84 15.19 1.16
N SER A 266 -2.03 14.62 2.05
CA SER A 266 -1.73 13.17 2.02
C SER A 266 -2.98 12.32 2.30
N ASN A 267 -3.82 12.77 3.24
CA ASN A 267 -5.10 12.12 3.55
C ASN A 267 -6.11 12.25 2.40
N GLU A 268 -6.13 13.38 1.72
CA GLU A 268 -6.97 13.57 0.54
C GLU A 268 -6.53 12.64 -0.60
N LEU A 269 -5.24 12.63 -0.92
CA LEU A 269 -4.71 11.81 -2.01
C LEU A 269 -5.00 10.31 -1.78
N ILE A 270 -4.69 9.78 -0.59
CA ILE A 270 -4.95 8.36 -0.31
C ILE A 270 -6.44 8.01 -0.44
N ASN A 271 -7.34 8.94 -0.11
CA ASN A 271 -8.79 8.73 -0.26
C ASN A 271 -9.22 8.66 -1.73
N TYR A 272 -8.54 9.37 -2.64
CA TYR A 272 -8.78 9.18 -4.08
C TYR A 272 -8.42 7.77 -4.53
N PHE A 273 -7.28 7.23 -4.08
CA PHE A 273 -6.86 5.87 -4.39
C PHE A 273 -7.78 4.81 -3.74
N LYS A 274 -8.27 5.05 -2.53
CA LYS A 274 -9.26 4.16 -1.87
C LYS A 274 -10.62 4.14 -2.59
N SER A 275 -10.93 5.20 -3.32
CA SER A 275 -12.19 5.37 -4.07
C SER A 275 -12.09 4.90 -5.51
N ALA A 276 -10.92 4.52 -6.00
CA ALA A 276 -10.72 4.07 -7.37
C ALA A 276 -11.29 2.67 -7.61
N TRP A 277 -11.63 2.37 -8.88
CA TRP A 277 -12.00 1.02 -9.28
C TRP A 277 -10.82 0.07 -9.19
N LYS A 278 -11.04 -1.14 -8.66
CA LYS A 278 -10.02 -2.13 -8.36
C LYS A 278 -10.29 -3.48 -9.05
N VAL A 279 -9.20 -4.18 -9.36
CA VAL A 279 -9.17 -5.55 -9.87
C VAL A 279 -8.62 -6.51 -8.82
N ILE A 280 -7.62 -6.06 -8.06
CA ILE A 280 -7.08 -6.77 -6.90
C ILE A 280 -8.19 -6.92 -5.84
N SER A 281 -8.29 -8.12 -5.27
CA SER A 281 -9.23 -8.43 -4.19
C SER A 281 -8.53 -8.56 -2.84
N ALA A 282 -9.30 -8.35 -1.78
CA ALA A 282 -8.93 -8.67 -0.40
C ALA A 282 -10.19 -9.13 0.34
N PRO A 283 -10.05 -9.85 1.47
CA PRO A 283 -11.18 -10.21 2.32
C PRO A 283 -11.99 -9.00 2.78
N ASN A 284 -13.27 -9.24 3.12
CA ASN A 284 -14.16 -8.20 3.59
C ASN A 284 -13.60 -7.48 4.81
N GLY A 285 -13.66 -6.15 4.77
CA GLY A 285 -13.18 -5.29 5.86
C GLY A 285 -11.77 -4.73 5.62
N ILE A 286 -11.01 -5.29 4.69
CA ILE A 286 -9.67 -4.78 4.34
C ILE A 286 -9.80 -3.67 3.30
N THR A 287 -9.20 -2.54 3.59
CA THR A 287 -9.17 -1.39 2.69
C THR A 287 -8.05 -1.55 1.65
N ILE A 288 -8.36 -1.24 0.40
CA ILE A 288 -7.38 -1.18 -0.70
C ILE A 288 -7.35 0.25 -1.24
N ALA A 289 -6.14 0.81 -1.37
CA ALA A 289 -5.90 2.02 -2.15
C ALA A 289 -5.14 1.64 -3.42
N ASN A 290 -5.71 1.88 -4.60
CA ASN A 290 -5.18 1.35 -5.84
C ASN A 290 -5.32 2.28 -7.02
N LYS A 291 -4.58 1.98 -8.08
CA LYS A 291 -4.85 2.48 -9.41
C LYS A 291 -4.79 1.36 -10.42
N SER A 292 -5.93 1.02 -10.97
CA SER A 292 -6.06 0.07 -12.06
C SER A 292 -5.87 0.71 -13.42
N GLY A 293 -5.54 -0.11 -14.40
CA GLY A 293 -5.45 0.27 -15.80
C GLY A 293 -5.88 -0.88 -16.71
N TRP A 294 -6.55 -0.55 -17.80
CA TRP A 294 -6.96 -1.54 -18.78
C TRP A 294 -6.99 -0.98 -20.21
N SER A 295 -6.81 -1.86 -21.15
CA SER A 295 -6.99 -1.65 -22.59
C SER A 295 -7.36 -3.00 -23.22
N ASP A 296 -7.49 -3.04 -24.55
CA ASP A 296 -7.74 -4.30 -25.26
C ASP A 296 -6.64 -5.35 -24.99
N ASN A 297 -5.42 -4.88 -24.69
CA ASN A 297 -4.24 -5.71 -24.48
C ASN A 297 -3.58 -5.51 -23.13
N SER A 298 -4.29 -5.00 -22.14
CA SER A 298 -3.73 -4.78 -20.80
C SER A 298 -4.80 -4.87 -19.71
N LEU A 299 -4.45 -5.48 -18.61
CA LEU A 299 -5.18 -5.39 -17.35
C LEU A 299 -4.16 -5.30 -16.22
N HIS A 300 -4.27 -4.25 -15.41
CA HIS A 300 -3.31 -3.94 -14.35
C HIS A 300 -4.00 -3.50 -13.09
N ASP A 301 -3.37 -3.77 -11.96
CA ASP A 301 -3.67 -3.09 -10.72
C ASP A 301 -2.39 -2.95 -9.88
N ALA A 302 -2.18 -1.78 -9.31
CA ALA A 302 -1.14 -1.49 -8.35
C ALA A 302 -1.82 -0.94 -7.09
N ALA A 303 -1.57 -1.59 -5.96
CA ALA A 303 -2.33 -1.37 -4.74
C ALA A 303 -1.47 -1.35 -3.48
N ILE A 304 -1.92 -0.58 -2.49
CA ILE A 304 -1.61 -0.75 -1.08
C ILE A 304 -2.79 -1.49 -0.46
N VAL A 305 -2.55 -2.63 0.14
CA VAL A 305 -3.52 -3.38 0.93
C VAL A 305 -3.30 -3.02 2.40
N PHE A 306 -4.30 -2.38 3.01
CA PHE A 306 -4.26 -1.92 4.41
C PHE A 306 -4.74 -3.04 5.34
N ASP A 307 -3.94 -4.08 5.43
CA ASP A 307 -4.07 -5.12 6.43
C ASP A 307 -3.37 -4.70 7.74
N ASP A 308 -3.32 -5.56 8.73
CA ASP A 308 -2.63 -5.33 10.01
C ASP A 308 -1.17 -4.92 9.79
N ASN A 309 -0.52 -5.57 8.86
CA ASN A 309 0.78 -5.19 8.32
C ASN A 309 0.57 -4.81 6.84
N PRO A 310 0.55 -3.52 6.49
CA PRO A 310 0.28 -3.11 5.13
C PRO A 310 1.31 -3.63 4.13
N TYR A 311 0.85 -3.95 2.93
CA TYR A 311 1.72 -4.40 1.86
C TYR A 311 1.34 -3.79 0.50
N VAL A 312 2.31 -3.71 -0.39
CA VAL A 312 2.10 -3.38 -1.79
C VAL A 312 1.89 -4.66 -2.57
N LEU A 313 0.87 -4.65 -3.43
CA LEU A 313 0.60 -5.69 -4.41
C LEU A 313 0.44 -5.07 -5.80
N VAL A 314 1.29 -5.51 -6.73
CA VAL A 314 1.22 -5.11 -8.13
C VAL A 314 1.04 -6.34 -9.00
N ILE A 315 0.02 -6.31 -9.85
CA ILE A 315 -0.24 -7.32 -10.87
C ILE A 315 -0.43 -6.61 -12.20
N LEU A 316 0.46 -6.84 -13.15
CA LEU A 316 0.39 -6.32 -14.51
C LEU A 316 0.25 -7.48 -15.48
N SER A 317 -0.61 -7.32 -16.50
CA SER A 317 -0.81 -8.32 -17.54
C SER A 317 -0.90 -7.67 -18.92
N SER A 318 -0.27 -8.25 -19.93
CA SER A 318 -0.38 -7.82 -21.32
C SER A 318 -1.54 -8.46 -22.07
N ARG A 319 -2.69 -8.61 -21.40
CA ARG A 319 -3.96 -9.13 -21.95
C ARG A 319 -5.15 -8.36 -21.39
N GLY A 320 -6.24 -8.28 -22.15
CA GLY A 320 -7.41 -7.46 -21.86
C GLY A 320 -8.34 -7.95 -20.73
N TYR A 321 -9.33 -7.13 -20.45
CA TYR A 321 -10.15 -7.13 -19.22
C TYR A 321 -11.03 -8.36 -19.00
N THR A 322 -11.63 -8.94 -20.05
CA THR A 322 -12.81 -9.80 -19.86
C THR A 322 -12.53 -11.24 -19.41
N GLU A 323 -11.32 -11.73 -19.56
CA GLU A 323 -11.00 -13.15 -19.32
C GLU A 323 -10.14 -13.39 -18.07
N TYR A 324 -9.62 -12.34 -17.42
CA TYR A 324 -8.47 -12.46 -16.53
C TYR A 324 -8.66 -11.94 -15.10
N THR A 325 -9.81 -11.36 -14.76
CA THR A 325 -10.12 -10.95 -13.39
C THR A 325 -10.07 -12.11 -12.39
N SER A 326 -10.38 -13.32 -12.83
CA SER A 326 -10.28 -14.52 -12.00
C SER A 326 -8.85 -14.82 -11.56
N TYR A 327 -7.85 -14.60 -12.44
CA TYR A 327 -6.44 -14.77 -12.09
C TYR A 327 -5.96 -13.70 -11.09
N PHE A 328 -6.42 -12.45 -11.23
CA PHE A 328 -6.12 -11.40 -10.26
C PHE A 328 -6.66 -11.77 -8.88
N ASN A 329 -7.89 -12.28 -8.81
CA ASN A 329 -8.49 -12.73 -7.56
C ASN A 329 -7.71 -13.92 -6.97
N GLN A 330 -7.35 -14.90 -7.79
CA GLN A 330 -6.58 -16.06 -7.35
C GLN A 330 -5.22 -15.64 -6.79
N ILE A 331 -4.47 -14.82 -7.53
CA ILE A 331 -3.15 -14.33 -7.11
C ILE A 331 -3.29 -13.49 -5.85
N SER A 332 -4.29 -12.60 -5.77
CA SER A 332 -4.53 -11.76 -4.59
C SER A 332 -4.79 -12.60 -3.33
N ASN A 333 -5.60 -13.65 -3.43
CA ASN A 333 -5.90 -14.53 -2.31
C ASN A 333 -4.66 -15.31 -1.86
N LEU A 334 -3.88 -15.87 -2.80
CA LEU A 334 -2.63 -16.56 -2.49
C LEU A 334 -1.61 -15.62 -1.83
N VAL A 335 -1.53 -14.36 -2.28
CA VAL A 335 -0.66 -13.35 -1.65
C VAL A 335 -1.15 -13.01 -0.25
N TYR A 336 -2.44 -12.91 -0.04
CA TYR A 336 -3.03 -12.70 1.28
C TYR A 336 -2.66 -13.84 2.23
N ASP A 337 -2.84 -15.09 1.80
CA ASP A 337 -2.48 -16.27 2.58
C ASP A 337 -0.96 -16.33 2.87
N PHE A 338 -0.12 -16.00 1.87
CA PHE A 338 1.32 -15.88 2.04
C PHE A 338 1.69 -14.82 3.08
N HIS A 339 1.08 -13.65 2.99
CA HIS A 339 1.35 -12.52 3.88
C HIS A 339 1.05 -12.89 5.35
N HIS A 340 -0.10 -13.51 5.61
CA HIS A 340 -0.46 -13.96 6.95
C HIS A 340 0.47 -15.06 7.47
N ALA A 341 0.77 -16.08 6.65
CA ALA A 341 1.71 -17.13 7.03
C ALA A 341 3.11 -16.57 7.30
N TYR A 342 3.56 -15.58 6.52
CA TYR A 342 4.84 -14.91 6.71
C TYR A 342 4.89 -14.19 8.07
N TRP A 343 3.85 -13.48 8.44
CA TRP A 343 3.79 -12.77 9.71
C TRP A 343 3.62 -13.71 10.90
N ASP A 344 2.83 -14.77 10.77
CA ASP A 344 2.74 -15.83 11.80
C ASP A 344 4.12 -16.44 12.07
N GLU A 345 4.86 -16.79 11.03
CA GLU A 345 6.22 -17.33 11.16
C GLU A 345 7.19 -16.31 11.75
N LYS A 346 7.09 -15.05 11.31
CA LYS A 346 7.92 -13.93 11.77
C LYS A 346 7.76 -13.69 13.27
N ILE A 347 6.53 -13.63 13.74
CA ILE A 347 6.20 -13.47 15.16
C ILE A 347 6.74 -14.63 15.97
N ASN A 348 6.51 -15.88 15.52
CA ASN A 348 7.00 -17.06 16.20
C ASN A 348 8.54 -17.10 16.33
N ARG A 349 9.25 -16.72 15.28
CA ARG A 349 10.74 -16.64 15.31
C ARG A 349 11.21 -15.58 16.29
N CYS A 350 10.58 -14.41 16.30
CA CYS A 350 11.01 -13.28 17.14
C CYS A 350 10.68 -13.47 18.62
N THR A 351 9.62 -14.18 18.95
CA THR A 351 9.26 -14.50 20.34
C THR A 351 10.15 -15.59 20.93
N ASN A 352 10.60 -16.56 20.13
CA ASN A 352 11.49 -17.64 20.59
C ASN A 352 12.96 -17.19 20.79
N ILE A 353 13.35 -15.99 20.35
CA ILE A 353 14.68 -15.41 20.61
C ILE A 353 14.81 -14.90 22.07
N SER A 354 13.71 -14.77 22.77
CA SER A 354 13.67 -14.23 24.15
C SER A 354 13.87 -15.29 25.24
N GLU A 355 13.95 -16.57 24.87
CA GLU A 355 14.35 -17.68 25.75
C GLU A 355 15.87 -17.97 25.62
#